data_87f5742c3f6004a7dc312ae84aa62cb1
#
_entry.id   87f5742c3f6004a7dc312ae84aa62cb1
#
_cell.length_a   1.000
_cell.length_b   1.000
_cell.length_c   1.000
_cell.angle_alpha   90.00
_cell.angle_beta   90.00
_cell.angle_gamma   90.00
#
_symmetry.space_group_name_H-M   'P 1'
#
loop_
_entity.id
_entity.type
_entity.pdbx_description
1 polymer ?
#
loop_
_entity_poly.entity_id
_entity_poly.type
_entity_poly.pdbx_seq_one_letter_code
_entity_poly.pdbx_strand_id
1 'polypeptide(L)'
;MSQSTSEQTYFQDGLHGNHCYGCGAWNEKGLNIKSFWDGDESVCVYQPKSYHSAMPPDVMNGGTIASIIDCHGVCTAIAEAYKTQGREVGQGQKIWYATASMTVNYRKPTRIAGPVTARAKLITKSDRKTEHAINFFSHDGVLTCDATVLSVRVPDEWADPSGLFQHLD
;
A
#
# COMPACT_ATOMS: atom_id res chain seq x y z
N MET A 1 -7.73 17.55 -31.26
CA MET A 1 -8.17 17.60 -29.85
C MET A 1 -7.19 16.75 -29.05
N SER A 2 -6.26 17.42 -28.36
CA SER A 2 -5.24 16.77 -27.54
C SER A 2 -5.91 16.26 -26.26
N GLN A 3 -6.05 14.94 -26.10
CA GLN A 3 -6.39 14.34 -24.81
C GLN A 3 -5.16 14.55 -23.91
N SER A 4 -5.27 15.43 -22.94
CA SER A 4 -4.33 15.53 -21.84
C SER A 4 -4.47 14.22 -21.06
N THR A 5 -3.52 13.31 -21.23
CA THR A 5 -3.32 12.20 -20.30
C THR A 5 -2.91 12.83 -18.97
N SER A 6 -3.84 12.96 -18.04
CA SER A 6 -3.50 13.31 -16.67
C SER A 6 -2.54 12.23 -16.17
N GLU A 7 -1.29 12.62 -15.85
CA GLU A 7 -0.28 11.72 -15.32
C GLU A 7 -0.82 11.14 -14.00
N GLN A 8 -0.80 9.80 -13.87
CA GLN A 8 -1.32 9.11 -12.69
C GLN A 8 -0.48 9.49 -11.46
N THR A 9 -1.11 10.11 -10.47
CA THR A 9 -0.46 10.45 -9.20
C THR A 9 -0.56 9.28 -8.22
N TYR A 10 0.57 8.90 -7.64
CA TYR A 10 0.63 7.83 -6.65
C TYR A 10 0.88 8.38 -5.24
N PHE A 11 0.28 7.74 -4.23
CA PHE A 11 0.44 8.16 -2.82
C PHE A 11 1.90 8.17 -2.37
N GLN A 12 2.65 7.15 -2.80
CA GLN A 12 4.05 6.97 -2.43
C GLN A 12 4.98 8.05 -2.98
N ASP A 13 4.58 8.76 -4.03
CA ASP A 13 5.38 9.84 -4.62
C ASP A 13 5.51 11.04 -3.64
N GLY A 14 4.51 11.23 -2.76
CA GLY A 14 4.56 12.24 -1.69
C GLY A 14 5.26 11.76 -0.40
N LEU A 15 5.64 10.49 -0.28
CA LEU A 15 6.23 9.91 0.93
C LEU A 15 7.77 9.91 0.85
N HIS A 16 8.37 11.11 0.80
CA HIS A 16 9.81 11.27 0.67
C HIS A 16 10.57 10.67 1.86
N GLY A 17 11.72 10.04 1.60
CA GLY A 17 12.57 9.40 2.61
C GLY A 17 12.02 8.07 3.11
N ASN A 18 11.04 7.47 2.45
CA ASN A 18 10.46 6.21 2.86
C ASN A 18 11.32 5.03 2.40
N HIS A 19 11.89 4.29 3.37
CA HIS A 19 12.69 3.08 3.18
C HIS A 19 11.91 1.77 3.47
N CYS A 20 10.59 1.83 3.60
CA CYS A 20 9.77 0.65 3.87
C CYS A 20 9.99 -0.43 2.80
N TYR A 21 10.08 -1.69 3.23
CA TYR A 21 10.23 -2.83 2.32
C TYR A 21 9.09 -2.92 1.29
N GLY A 22 7.84 -2.67 1.69
CA GLY A 22 6.70 -2.78 0.78
C GLY A 22 6.50 -1.54 -0.11
N CYS A 23 6.51 -0.33 0.47
CA CYS A 23 6.10 0.89 -0.23
C CYS A 23 7.18 1.97 -0.33
N GLY A 24 8.40 1.72 0.19
CA GLY A 24 9.46 2.71 0.24
C GLY A 24 10.16 2.90 -1.10
N ALA A 25 9.99 4.07 -1.72
CA ALA A 25 10.64 4.41 -2.99
C ALA A 25 12.19 4.49 -2.88
N TRP A 26 12.71 4.64 -1.66
CA TRP A 26 14.14 4.74 -1.38
C TRP A 26 14.77 3.38 -1.03
N ASN A 27 13.98 2.32 -0.96
CA ASN A 27 14.47 0.96 -0.76
C ASN A 27 14.58 0.22 -2.10
N GLU A 28 15.75 0.19 -2.69
CA GLU A 28 16.02 -0.47 -3.97
C GLU A 28 15.72 -1.98 -3.96
N LYS A 29 15.75 -2.62 -2.77
CA LYS A 29 15.45 -4.05 -2.59
C LYS A 29 14.02 -4.30 -2.17
N GLY A 30 13.21 -3.25 -2.04
CA GLY A 30 11.82 -3.35 -1.65
C GLY A 30 10.88 -3.71 -2.81
N LEU A 31 9.61 -3.88 -2.47
CA LEU A 31 8.56 -4.15 -3.46
C LEU A 31 8.21 -2.88 -4.26
N ASN A 32 8.39 -1.70 -3.67
CA ASN A 32 8.12 -0.40 -4.29
C ASN A 32 6.70 -0.29 -4.87
N ILE A 33 5.70 -0.77 -4.11
CA ILE A 33 4.31 -0.70 -4.55
C ILE A 33 3.88 0.75 -4.74
N LYS A 34 2.94 0.94 -5.66
CA LYS A 34 2.33 2.24 -5.95
C LYS A 34 0.82 2.14 -5.83
N SER A 35 0.22 3.08 -5.12
CA SER A 35 -1.22 3.14 -4.88
C SER A 35 -1.78 4.48 -5.34
N PHE A 36 -3.00 4.46 -5.85
CA PHE A 36 -3.70 5.64 -6.36
C PHE A 36 -5.22 5.52 -6.12
N TRP A 37 -5.93 6.64 -6.24
CA TRP A 37 -7.38 6.67 -6.14
C TRP A 37 -8.05 6.23 -7.44
N ASP A 38 -9.05 5.37 -7.33
CA ASP A 38 -9.99 5.00 -8.39
C ASP A 38 -11.41 5.14 -7.83
N GLY A 39 -11.98 6.33 -7.99
CA GLY A 39 -13.25 6.70 -7.37
C GLY A 39 -13.15 6.77 -5.85
N ASP A 40 -13.92 5.95 -5.15
CA ASP A 40 -13.97 5.82 -3.70
C ASP A 40 -13.09 4.69 -3.15
N GLU A 41 -12.38 3.98 -4.01
CA GLU A 41 -11.41 2.93 -3.67
C GLU A 41 -9.99 3.39 -3.98
N SER A 42 -9.02 2.83 -3.28
CA SER A 42 -7.63 2.90 -3.70
C SER A 42 -7.21 1.61 -4.39
N VAL A 43 -6.30 1.73 -5.35
CA VAL A 43 -5.83 0.62 -6.18
C VAL A 43 -4.31 0.56 -6.16
N CYS A 44 -3.79 -0.65 -6.05
CA CYS A 44 -2.38 -0.96 -6.25
C CYS A 44 -2.28 -2.06 -7.31
N VAL A 45 -1.56 -1.78 -8.40
CA VAL A 45 -1.23 -2.79 -9.41
C VAL A 45 0.26 -3.11 -9.26
N TYR A 46 0.57 -4.39 -9.06
CA TYR A 46 1.93 -4.85 -8.81
C TYR A 46 2.31 -6.00 -9.74
N GLN A 47 3.48 -5.89 -10.39
CA GLN A 47 4.04 -6.97 -11.21
C GLN A 47 4.96 -7.85 -10.36
N PRO A 48 4.56 -9.08 -10.01
CA PRO A 48 5.43 -10.00 -9.28
C PRO A 48 6.69 -10.34 -10.09
N LYS A 49 7.78 -10.60 -9.37
CA LYS A 49 9.03 -11.12 -9.92
C LYS A 49 9.13 -12.62 -9.66
N SER A 50 9.96 -13.34 -10.41
CA SER A 50 10.13 -14.79 -10.25
C SER A 50 10.55 -15.19 -8.83
N TYR A 51 11.34 -14.36 -8.16
CA TYR A 51 11.78 -14.60 -6.79
C TYR A 51 10.72 -14.31 -5.71
N HIS A 52 9.52 -13.82 -6.08
CA HIS A 52 8.36 -13.72 -5.18
C HIS A 52 7.55 -15.03 -5.14
N SER A 53 8.12 -16.12 -5.61
CA SER A 53 7.48 -17.41 -5.67
C SER A 53 7.39 -18.10 -4.31
N ALA A 54 6.43 -19.03 -4.22
CA ALA A 54 6.30 -20.02 -3.17
C ALA A 54 6.65 -21.41 -3.72
N MET A 55 6.02 -22.45 -3.23
CA MET A 55 6.06 -23.79 -3.76
C MET A 55 4.59 -24.21 -4.06
N PRO A 56 4.23 -24.47 -5.33
CA PRO A 56 5.05 -24.49 -6.55
C PRO A 56 5.49 -23.11 -7.02
N PRO A 57 6.58 -22.99 -7.85
CA PRO A 57 7.25 -21.73 -8.15
C PRO A 57 6.44 -20.74 -9.01
N ASP A 58 5.35 -21.16 -9.59
CA ASP A 58 4.41 -20.29 -10.32
C ASP A 58 3.36 -19.62 -9.42
N VAL A 59 3.37 -19.94 -8.12
CA VAL A 59 2.49 -19.35 -7.10
C VAL A 59 3.24 -18.29 -6.32
N MET A 60 2.58 -17.16 -6.09
CA MET A 60 3.12 -16.05 -5.31
C MET A 60 3.21 -16.41 -3.81
N ASN A 61 4.31 -16.06 -3.17
CA ASN A 61 4.53 -16.26 -1.74
C ASN A 61 3.51 -15.45 -0.92
N GLY A 62 2.89 -16.11 0.07
CA GLY A 62 1.86 -15.50 0.90
C GLY A 62 2.36 -14.32 1.74
N GLY A 63 3.61 -14.34 2.20
CA GLY A 63 4.23 -13.21 2.90
C GLY A 63 4.41 -11.99 1.99
N THR A 64 4.74 -12.19 0.72
CA THR A 64 4.82 -11.10 -0.26
C THR A 64 3.43 -10.49 -0.52
N ILE A 65 2.39 -11.32 -0.65
CA ILE A 65 0.99 -10.86 -0.76
C ILE A 65 0.62 -10.03 0.48
N ALA A 66 0.90 -10.55 1.68
CA ALA A 66 0.64 -9.85 2.93
C ALA A 66 1.36 -8.50 3.00
N SER A 67 2.62 -8.41 2.55
CA SER A 67 3.38 -7.15 2.52
C SER A 67 2.76 -6.13 1.56
N ILE A 68 2.22 -6.55 0.43
CA ILE A 68 1.51 -5.66 -0.51
C ILE A 68 0.22 -5.16 0.14
N ILE A 69 -0.57 -6.04 0.72
CA ILE A 69 -1.84 -5.72 1.40
C ILE A 69 -1.60 -4.76 2.55
N ASP A 70 -0.62 -5.03 3.39
CA ASP A 70 -0.22 -4.20 4.53
C ASP A 70 0.12 -2.78 4.09
N CYS A 71 1.09 -2.64 3.21
CA CYS A 71 1.54 -1.33 2.74
C CYS A 71 0.47 -0.59 1.92
N HIS A 72 -0.34 -1.30 1.14
CA HIS A 72 -1.46 -0.69 0.42
C HIS A 72 -2.49 -0.12 1.39
N GLY A 73 -2.85 -0.87 2.45
CA GLY A 73 -3.78 -0.42 3.49
C GLY A 73 -3.28 0.81 4.24
N VAL A 74 -2.01 0.80 4.68
CA VAL A 74 -1.39 1.94 5.38
C VAL A 74 -1.29 3.17 4.48
N CYS A 75 -0.83 3.01 3.23
CA CYS A 75 -0.73 4.14 2.30
C CYS A 75 -2.11 4.71 1.95
N THR A 76 -3.15 3.87 1.90
CA THR A 76 -4.53 4.32 1.73
C THR A 76 -5.00 5.12 2.95
N ALA A 77 -4.70 4.67 4.17
CA ALA A 77 -5.03 5.41 5.40
C ALA A 77 -4.34 6.79 5.45
N ILE A 78 -3.07 6.86 5.03
CA ILE A 78 -2.32 8.12 4.91
C ILE A 78 -3.00 9.03 3.88
N ALA A 79 -3.25 8.54 2.67
CA ALA A 79 -3.87 9.30 1.59
C ALA A 79 -5.27 9.80 1.98
N GLU A 80 -6.05 8.98 2.69
CA GLU A 80 -7.37 9.34 3.22
C GLU A 80 -7.30 10.48 4.25
N ALA A 81 -6.27 10.47 5.11
CA ALA A 81 -6.07 11.53 6.08
C ALA A 81 -5.70 12.87 5.41
N TYR A 82 -4.83 12.86 4.41
CA TYR A 82 -4.50 14.05 3.62
C TYR A 82 -5.73 14.56 2.84
N LYS A 83 -6.46 13.68 2.16
CA LYS A 83 -7.67 14.00 1.40
C LYS A 83 -8.74 14.68 2.27
N THR A 84 -8.93 14.19 3.51
CA THR A 84 -9.86 14.81 4.48
C THR A 84 -9.48 16.25 4.83
N GLN A 85 -8.21 16.61 4.72
CA GLN A 85 -7.70 17.96 4.97
C GLN A 85 -7.60 18.79 3.68
N GLY A 86 -8.07 18.29 2.54
CA GLY A 86 -7.96 18.95 1.24
C GLY A 86 -6.52 19.09 0.74
N ARG A 87 -5.62 18.17 1.13
CA ARG A 87 -4.19 18.19 0.79
C ARG A 87 -3.81 16.94 -0.01
N GLU A 88 -2.84 17.11 -0.90
CA GLU A 88 -2.15 15.98 -1.52
C GLU A 88 -1.15 15.34 -0.55
N VAL A 89 -0.88 14.04 -0.71
CA VAL A 89 0.09 13.31 0.12
C VAL A 89 1.46 14.00 0.03
N GLY A 90 2.05 14.26 1.18
CA GLY A 90 3.34 14.95 1.31
C GLY A 90 3.27 16.47 1.41
N GLN A 91 2.10 17.07 1.23
CA GLN A 91 1.93 18.52 1.39
C GLN A 91 1.74 18.92 2.86
N GLY A 92 2.50 19.91 3.31
CA GLY A 92 2.40 20.47 4.66
C GLY A 92 2.89 19.53 5.76
N GLN A 93 2.24 19.55 6.93
CA GLN A 93 2.61 18.70 8.06
C GLN A 93 2.45 17.23 7.69
N LYS A 94 3.49 16.43 7.93
CA LYS A 94 3.49 15.01 7.63
C LYS A 94 2.45 14.27 8.47
N ILE A 95 1.76 13.35 7.83
CA ILE A 95 0.80 12.44 8.47
C ILE A 95 1.28 11.03 8.19
N TRP A 96 1.43 10.23 9.23
CA TRP A 96 1.87 8.85 9.10
C TRP A 96 0.96 7.89 9.87
N TYR A 97 0.83 6.69 9.33
CA TYR A 97 0.10 5.59 9.94
C TYR A 97 0.98 4.36 10.00
N ALA A 98 0.69 3.50 10.95
CA ALA A 98 1.27 2.16 11.06
C ALA A 98 0.16 1.13 11.17
N THR A 99 0.43 -0.09 10.73
CA THR A 99 -0.49 -1.22 10.90
C THR A 99 -0.57 -1.62 12.35
N ALA A 100 -1.79 -1.61 12.90
CA ALA A 100 -2.06 -2.11 14.25
C ALA A 100 -2.46 -3.58 14.25
N SER A 101 -3.25 -3.99 13.24
CA SER A 101 -3.60 -5.38 13.01
C SER A 101 -3.98 -5.62 11.56
N MET A 102 -3.81 -6.85 11.13
CA MET A 102 -4.18 -7.28 9.79
C MET A 102 -4.68 -8.72 9.82
N THR A 103 -5.75 -9.00 9.11
CA THR A 103 -6.23 -10.37 8.85
C THR A 103 -6.22 -10.59 7.35
N VAL A 104 -5.56 -11.66 6.91
CA VAL A 104 -5.51 -12.05 5.49
C VAL A 104 -6.07 -13.45 5.33
N ASN A 105 -7.05 -13.60 4.45
CA ASN A 105 -7.63 -14.87 4.07
C ASN A 105 -7.16 -15.23 2.66
N TYR A 106 -6.39 -16.30 2.54
CA TYR A 106 -5.94 -16.84 1.27
C TYR A 106 -7.00 -17.80 0.74
N ARG A 107 -7.72 -17.39 -0.31
CA ARG A 107 -8.85 -18.12 -0.89
C ARG A 107 -8.43 -19.07 -2.00
N LYS A 108 -7.46 -18.64 -2.81
CA LYS A 108 -6.94 -19.38 -3.97
C LYS A 108 -5.46 -19.07 -4.16
N PRO A 109 -4.68 -19.97 -4.79
CA PRO A 109 -3.31 -19.62 -5.20
C PRO A 109 -3.30 -18.42 -6.14
N THR A 110 -2.44 -17.43 -5.85
CA THR A 110 -2.21 -16.28 -6.72
C THR A 110 -1.06 -16.61 -7.66
N ARG A 111 -1.28 -16.56 -8.97
CA ARG A 111 -0.23 -16.83 -9.97
C ARG A 111 0.64 -15.64 -10.21
N ILE A 112 1.97 -15.84 -10.39
CA ILE A 112 2.94 -14.79 -10.68
C ILE A 112 3.05 -14.44 -12.18
N ALA A 113 2.23 -15.07 -13.02
CA ALA A 113 2.30 -14.95 -14.48
C ALA A 113 2.01 -13.54 -15.02
N GLY A 114 1.37 -12.69 -14.23
CA GLY A 114 1.02 -11.31 -14.63
C GLY A 114 0.79 -10.41 -13.43
N PRO A 115 0.41 -9.14 -13.67
CA PRO A 115 0.22 -8.17 -12.60
C PRO A 115 -0.94 -8.58 -11.69
N VAL A 116 -0.75 -8.38 -10.38
CA VAL A 116 -1.80 -8.54 -9.36
C VAL A 116 -2.37 -7.19 -8.98
N THR A 117 -3.61 -7.15 -8.51
CA THR A 117 -4.29 -5.92 -8.14
C THR A 117 -4.84 -6.01 -6.73
N ALA A 118 -4.49 -5.07 -5.87
CA ALA A 118 -5.15 -4.87 -4.59
C ALA A 118 -6.09 -3.66 -4.68
N ARG A 119 -7.33 -3.82 -4.19
CA ARG A 119 -8.33 -2.75 -4.08
C ARG A 119 -8.75 -2.60 -2.63
N ALA A 120 -8.60 -1.40 -2.10
CA ALA A 120 -8.95 -1.10 -0.72
C ALA A 120 -10.15 -0.17 -0.65
N LYS A 121 -11.09 -0.51 0.23
CA LYS A 121 -12.28 0.27 0.53
C LYS A 121 -12.38 0.55 2.02
N LEU A 122 -12.72 1.78 2.36
CA LEU A 122 -12.90 2.20 3.74
C LEU A 122 -14.07 1.45 4.40
N ILE A 123 -13.82 0.84 5.58
CA ILE A 123 -14.84 0.26 6.44
C ILE A 123 -15.24 1.27 7.52
N THR A 124 -14.25 1.73 8.30
CA THR A 124 -14.49 2.66 9.40
C THR A 124 -13.30 3.60 9.58
N LYS A 125 -13.57 4.79 10.09
CA LYS A 125 -12.58 5.84 10.33
C LYS A 125 -12.92 6.59 11.61
N SER A 126 -11.90 6.86 12.41
CA SER A 126 -11.93 7.77 13.55
C SER A 126 -10.73 8.71 13.47
N ASP A 127 -10.55 9.59 14.46
CA ASP A 127 -9.44 10.56 14.48
C ASP A 127 -8.05 9.90 14.40
N ARG A 128 -7.92 8.69 14.93
CA ARG A 128 -6.64 7.98 15.05
C ARG A 128 -6.58 6.61 14.39
N LYS A 129 -7.70 6.07 13.95
CA LYS A 129 -7.80 4.70 13.42
C LYS A 129 -8.56 4.69 12.11
N THR A 130 -8.08 3.91 11.18
CA THR A 130 -8.75 3.69 9.90
C THR A 130 -8.68 2.21 9.56
N GLU A 131 -9.81 1.61 9.22
CA GLU A 131 -9.89 0.22 8.82
C GLU A 131 -10.34 0.11 7.37
N HIS A 132 -9.63 -0.68 6.58
CA HIS A 132 -9.93 -0.94 5.18
C HIS A 132 -10.17 -2.43 4.93
N ALA A 133 -11.19 -2.74 4.12
CA ALA A 133 -11.31 -4.02 3.46
C ALA A 133 -10.45 -4.00 2.19
N ILE A 134 -9.67 -5.04 1.96
CA ILE A 134 -8.81 -5.15 0.78
C ILE A 134 -9.11 -6.46 0.05
N ASN A 135 -9.43 -6.36 -1.22
CA ASN A 135 -9.56 -7.48 -2.13
C ASN A 135 -8.31 -7.56 -3.02
N PHE A 136 -7.75 -8.76 -3.12
CA PHE A 136 -6.54 -9.01 -3.89
C PHE A 136 -6.83 -10.00 -5.03
N PHE A 137 -6.52 -9.55 -6.25
CA PHE A 137 -6.86 -10.24 -7.48
C PHE A 137 -5.61 -10.67 -8.23
N SER A 138 -5.63 -11.87 -8.81
CA SER A 138 -4.65 -12.31 -9.79
C SER A 138 -4.85 -11.61 -11.15
N HIS A 139 -3.88 -11.77 -12.05
CA HIS A 139 -3.85 -11.13 -13.37
C HIS A 139 -5.07 -11.43 -14.26
N ASP A 140 -5.75 -12.53 -14.02
CA ASP A 140 -6.99 -12.96 -14.71
C ASP A 140 -8.28 -12.43 -14.02
N GLY A 141 -8.13 -11.55 -13.02
CA GLY A 141 -9.25 -10.94 -12.30
C GLY A 141 -9.90 -11.83 -11.24
N VAL A 142 -9.30 -12.99 -10.93
CA VAL A 142 -9.82 -13.89 -9.88
C VAL A 142 -9.45 -13.34 -8.51
N LEU A 143 -10.44 -13.22 -7.61
CA LEU A 143 -10.21 -12.92 -6.20
C LEU A 143 -9.46 -14.07 -5.54
N THR A 144 -8.22 -13.82 -5.13
CA THR A 144 -7.35 -14.84 -4.51
C THR A 144 -7.17 -14.63 -3.02
N CYS A 145 -7.24 -13.39 -2.54
CA CYS A 145 -7.21 -13.09 -1.12
C CYS A 145 -8.20 -11.99 -0.79
N ASP A 146 -8.72 -11.98 0.42
CA ASP A 146 -9.38 -10.84 1.05
C ASP A 146 -8.74 -10.55 2.41
N ALA A 147 -8.76 -9.29 2.82
CA ALA A 147 -8.12 -8.86 4.04
C ALA A 147 -8.85 -7.69 4.70
N THR A 148 -8.59 -7.51 5.99
CA THR A 148 -8.85 -6.26 6.71
C THR A 148 -7.54 -5.75 7.28
N VAL A 149 -7.30 -4.44 7.14
CA VAL A 149 -6.13 -3.76 7.69
C VAL A 149 -6.61 -2.62 8.58
N LEU A 150 -6.28 -2.70 9.86
CA LEU A 150 -6.46 -1.62 10.81
C LEU A 150 -5.16 -0.82 10.91
N SER A 151 -5.20 0.43 10.47
CA SER A 151 -4.09 1.37 10.55
C SER A 151 -4.34 2.39 11.66
N VAL A 152 -3.28 2.77 12.39
CA VAL A 152 -3.33 3.78 13.45
C VAL A 152 -2.41 4.93 13.12
N ARG A 153 -2.87 6.16 13.37
CA ARG A 153 -2.03 7.34 13.24
C ARG A 153 -0.94 7.29 14.30
N VAL A 154 0.30 7.40 13.86
CA VAL A 154 1.45 7.47 14.76
C VAL A 154 1.72 8.90 15.22
N PRO A 155 2.46 9.11 16.32
CA PRO A 155 2.90 10.42 16.76
C PRO A 155 3.69 11.17 15.67
N ASP A 156 3.62 12.50 15.70
CA ASP A 156 4.24 13.35 14.67
C ASP A 156 5.77 13.18 14.59
N GLU A 157 6.43 12.86 15.71
CA GLU A 157 7.86 12.54 15.77
C GLU A 157 8.25 11.27 14.98
N TRP A 158 7.32 10.34 14.78
CA TRP A 158 7.53 9.18 13.91
C TRP A 158 7.36 9.52 12.43
N ALA A 159 6.57 10.55 12.14
CA ALA A 159 6.34 11.01 10.77
C ALA A 159 7.53 11.79 10.22
N ASP A 160 8.40 12.33 11.09
CA ASP A 160 9.63 13.02 10.71
C ASP A 160 10.87 12.25 11.23
N PRO A 161 11.40 11.32 10.44
CA PRO A 161 12.50 10.45 10.83
C PRO A 161 13.86 11.16 10.88
N SER A 162 13.96 12.47 10.62
CA SER A 162 15.23 13.19 10.58
C SER A 162 16.08 13.08 11.87
N GLY A 163 15.46 12.62 12.99
CA GLY A 163 16.15 12.36 14.26
C GLY A 163 16.28 10.88 14.63
N LEU A 164 15.51 9.96 14.03
CA LEU A 164 15.41 8.57 14.47
C LEU A 164 16.36 7.60 13.73
N PHE A 165 16.83 7.95 12.53
CA PHE A 165 17.59 7.05 11.67
C PHE A 165 19.05 7.45 11.43
N GLN A 166 19.61 8.36 12.25
CA GLN A 166 21.02 8.76 12.17
C GLN A 166 22.02 7.62 12.50
N HIS A 167 21.52 6.43 12.82
CA HIS A 167 22.33 5.28 13.29
C HIS A 167 22.11 3.99 12.51
N LEU A 168 21.40 4.02 11.39
CA LEU A 168 21.23 2.85 10.52
C LEU A 168 22.16 2.99 9.29
N ASP A 169 23.46 2.75 9.52
CA ASP A 169 24.44 2.49 8.46
C ASP A 169 24.50 1.00 8.15
#